data_a7778d2c171765b6153e3ab003a155a5
#
_entry.id   a7778d2c171765b6153e3ab003a155a5
#
_cell.length_a   1.000
_cell.length_b   1.000
_cell.length_c   1.000
_cell.angle_alpha   90.00
_cell.angle_beta   90.00
_cell.angle_gamma   90.00
#
_symmetry.space_group_name_H-M   'P 1'
#
loop_
_entity.id
_entity.type
_entity.pdbx_description
1 polymer ?
#
loop_
_entity_poly.entity_id
_entity_poly.type
_entity_poly.pdbx_seq_one_letter_code
_entity_poly.pdbx_strand_id
1 'polypeptide(L)'
;MAEKRKFYGMRNDYMFHAVLQKNEEVLRNLLATLLEMDEADIVDCHLENPIELGKEIEGNECILDVKLTLNNAKIINIELQVYKQTYWVERSLLYWARAFDSLKSGQDYSMLLPTYHIGILDFTLFEDHPKFMAQYLIMDAEDKFQYSDKLCIKVLDLTQLDAARKQKNVNKKLLKWASIFKAETLEELEQLANGEEVFEKMVVTMKKLSEDEKIRMQCEAREDYERCLLSEFNAGKREGEEIGEKRGEKRGRIAGKAEALTELINNLMETQHISEEEAKKMLKL
;
A
#
# COMPACT_ATOMS: atom_id res chain seq x y z
N MET A 1 -9.20 -18.60 33.71
CA MET A 1 -9.86 -17.89 32.58
C MET A 1 -9.09 -18.30 31.34
N ALA A 2 -9.74 -18.84 30.30
CA ALA A 2 -9.06 -19.11 29.05
C ALA A 2 -8.59 -17.76 28.48
N GLU A 3 -7.30 -17.65 28.24
CA GLU A 3 -6.72 -16.47 27.61
C GLU A 3 -7.43 -16.26 26.26
N LYS A 4 -8.03 -15.07 26.07
CA LYS A 4 -8.75 -14.77 24.82
C LYS A 4 -7.71 -14.79 23.71
N ARG A 5 -7.73 -15.82 22.84
CA ARG A 5 -6.77 -15.98 21.76
C ARG A 5 -6.82 -14.73 20.87
N LYS A 6 -5.66 -14.23 20.47
CA LYS A 6 -5.55 -13.08 19.59
C LYS A 6 -6.17 -13.42 18.22
N PHE A 7 -6.98 -12.50 17.70
CA PHE A 7 -7.56 -12.57 16.37
C PHE A 7 -6.58 -11.98 15.34
N TYR A 8 -6.37 -12.70 14.24
CA TYR A 8 -5.65 -12.22 13.09
C TYR A 8 -6.64 -12.05 11.93
N GLY A 9 -6.93 -10.80 11.58
CA GLY A 9 -7.86 -10.45 10.50
C GLY A 9 -7.24 -10.53 9.11
N MET A 10 -8.03 -10.15 8.12
CA MET A 10 -7.60 -10.11 6.71
C MET A 10 -6.52 -9.03 6.43
N ARG A 11 -6.22 -8.14 7.39
CA ARG A 11 -5.07 -7.20 7.31
C ARG A 11 -3.72 -7.85 7.59
N ASN A 12 -3.71 -9.02 8.22
CA ASN A 12 -2.50 -9.80 8.34
C ASN A 12 -2.25 -10.51 7.01
N ASP A 13 -1.16 -10.20 6.34
CA ASP A 13 -0.86 -10.68 4.99
C ASP A 13 -0.73 -12.21 4.92
N TYR A 14 -0.20 -12.84 5.98
CA TYR A 14 -0.15 -14.31 6.06
C TYR A 14 -1.57 -14.92 6.16
N MET A 15 -2.43 -14.37 7.02
CA MET A 15 -3.82 -14.83 7.14
C MET A 15 -4.58 -14.60 5.82
N PHE A 16 -4.40 -13.44 5.20
CA PHE A 16 -4.98 -13.11 3.88
C PHE A 16 -4.62 -14.17 2.84
N HIS A 17 -3.33 -14.44 2.67
CA HIS A 17 -2.85 -15.44 1.72
C HIS A 17 -3.39 -16.84 2.06
N ALA A 18 -3.32 -17.25 3.33
CA ALA A 18 -3.77 -18.55 3.79
C ALA A 18 -5.28 -18.77 3.57
N VAL A 19 -6.10 -17.75 3.80
CA VAL A 19 -7.56 -17.82 3.55
C VAL A 19 -7.84 -17.98 2.07
N LEU A 20 -7.23 -17.18 1.21
CA LEU A 20 -7.45 -17.25 -0.24
C LEU A 20 -6.95 -18.57 -0.83
N GLN A 21 -5.83 -19.09 -0.31
CA GLN A 21 -5.31 -20.40 -0.72
C GLN A 21 -6.21 -21.56 -0.30
N LYS A 22 -6.87 -21.47 0.86
CA LYS A 22 -7.71 -22.55 1.41
C LYS A 22 -9.16 -22.48 0.96
N ASN A 23 -9.61 -21.36 0.43
CA ASN A 23 -11.00 -21.16 0.08
C ASN A 23 -11.14 -20.49 -1.29
N GLU A 24 -11.28 -21.32 -2.31
CA GLU A 24 -11.40 -20.86 -3.70
C GLU A 24 -12.65 -20.00 -3.94
N GLU A 25 -13.76 -20.25 -3.25
CA GLU A 25 -14.98 -19.45 -3.39
C GLU A 25 -14.74 -18.00 -2.90
N VAL A 26 -14.00 -17.85 -1.79
CA VAL A 26 -13.62 -16.55 -1.26
C VAL A 26 -12.66 -15.83 -2.21
N LEU A 27 -11.67 -16.54 -2.76
CA LEU A 27 -10.76 -16.00 -3.76
C LEU A 27 -11.53 -15.53 -4.99
N ARG A 28 -12.41 -16.36 -5.52
CA ARG A 28 -13.25 -16.09 -6.70
C ARG A 28 -14.13 -14.86 -6.50
N ASN A 29 -14.79 -14.75 -5.36
CA ASN A 29 -15.64 -13.61 -5.00
C ASN A 29 -14.82 -12.29 -4.86
N LEU A 30 -13.63 -12.36 -4.25
CA LEU A 30 -12.72 -11.21 -4.16
C LEU A 30 -12.28 -10.75 -5.55
N LEU A 31 -11.84 -11.68 -6.41
CA LEU A 31 -11.43 -11.40 -7.78
C LEU A 31 -12.56 -10.77 -8.61
N ALA A 32 -13.76 -11.36 -8.57
CA ALA A 32 -14.94 -10.83 -9.26
C ALA A 32 -15.21 -9.38 -8.83
N THR A 33 -15.09 -9.10 -7.52
CA THR A 33 -15.30 -7.75 -6.97
C THR A 33 -14.22 -6.77 -7.41
N LEU A 34 -12.93 -7.14 -7.33
CA LEU A 34 -11.81 -6.26 -7.68
C LEU A 34 -11.69 -6.01 -9.19
N LEU A 35 -12.08 -6.99 -10.00
CA LEU A 35 -12.03 -6.92 -11.47
C LEU A 35 -13.34 -6.39 -12.06
N GLU A 36 -14.40 -6.22 -11.25
CA GLU A 36 -15.72 -5.75 -11.67
C GLU A 36 -16.35 -6.67 -12.74
N MET A 37 -16.22 -7.96 -12.54
CA MET A 37 -16.75 -9.00 -13.44
C MET A 37 -17.77 -9.88 -12.72
N ASP A 38 -18.56 -10.65 -13.48
CA ASP A 38 -19.45 -11.64 -12.89
C ASP A 38 -18.62 -12.80 -12.32
N GLU A 39 -18.98 -13.28 -11.14
CA GLU A 39 -18.33 -14.43 -10.51
C GLU A 39 -18.49 -15.70 -11.34
N ALA A 40 -19.59 -15.83 -12.09
CA ALA A 40 -19.83 -16.93 -13.02
C ALA A 40 -18.84 -16.95 -14.21
N ASP A 41 -18.26 -15.81 -14.57
CA ASP A 41 -17.24 -15.71 -15.63
C ASP A 41 -15.86 -16.20 -15.16
N ILE A 42 -15.68 -16.42 -13.87
CA ILE A 42 -14.44 -16.99 -13.29
C ILE A 42 -14.55 -18.51 -13.30
N VAL A 43 -14.09 -19.12 -14.37
CA VAL A 43 -14.13 -20.59 -14.56
C VAL A 43 -12.97 -21.26 -13.83
N ASP A 44 -11.79 -20.62 -13.90
CA ASP A 44 -10.55 -21.13 -13.30
C ASP A 44 -9.73 -19.99 -12.69
N CYS A 45 -9.24 -20.19 -11.46
CA CYS A 45 -8.34 -19.26 -10.80
C CYS A 45 -7.22 -20.06 -10.09
N HIS A 46 -6.11 -20.21 -10.79
CA HIS A 46 -4.98 -20.99 -10.31
C HIS A 46 -3.95 -20.11 -9.58
N LEU A 47 -3.76 -20.38 -8.29
CA LEU A 47 -2.75 -19.72 -7.46
C LEU A 47 -1.36 -20.23 -7.86
N GLU A 48 -0.47 -19.31 -8.29
CA GLU A 48 0.87 -19.66 -8.79
C GLU A 48 1.92 -19.76 -7.68
N ASN A 49 1.69 -19.09 -6.55
CA ASN A 49 2.64 -19.05 -5.43
C ASN A 49 2.02 -19.50 -4.10
N PRO A 50 1.53 -20.75 -3.99
CA PRO A 50 0.98 -21.24 -2.73
C PRO A 50 2.08 -21.28 -1.66
N ILE A 51 1.74 -20.85 -0.44
CA ILE A 51 2.63 -20.97 0.72
C ILE A 51 2.45 -22.32 1.40
N GLU A 52 3.52 -22.84 2.01
CA GLU A 52 3.43 -24.02 2.86
C GLU A 52 2.99 -23.60 4.27
N LEU A 53 1.67 -23.76 4.53
CA LEU A 53 1.05 -23.29 5.77
C LEU A 53 1.73 -23.88 7.01
N GLY A 54 2.07 -23.01 7.95
CA GLY A 54 2.72 -23.39 9.21
C GLY A 54 4.24 -23.59 9.14
N LYS A 55 4.87 -23.38 7.98
CA LYS A 55 6.33 -23.28 7.87
C LYS A 55 6.79 -21.83 7.87
N GLU A 56 8.01 -21.62 8.37
CA GLU A 56 8.66 -20.32 8.30
C GLU A 56 8.86 -19.90 6.84
N ILE A 57 8.60 -18.63 6.58
CA ILE A 57 8.90 -18.02 5.29
C ILE A 57 10.36 -17.56 5.37
N GLU A 58 11.26 -18.29 4.70
CA GLU A 58 12.69 -17.95 4.65
C GLU A 58 12.92 -16.73 3.76
N GLY A 59 13.62 -15.73 4.30
CA GLY A 59 14.13 -14.58 3.55
C GLY A 59 13.20 -13.35 3.51
N ASN A 60 13.76 -12.26 2.95
CA ASN A 60 13.07 -10.97 2.76
C ASN A 60 12.13 -10.98 1.53
N GLU A 61 11.66 -12.12 1.11
CA GLU A 61 10.79 -12.20 -0.06
C GLU A 61 9.39 -11.67 0.30
N CYS A 62 8.88 -10.80 -0.53
CA CYS A 62 7.46 -10.41 -0.57
C CYS A 62 6.60 -11.60 -1.04
N ILE A 63 6.63 -12.70 -0.26
CA ILE A 63 6.01 -13.97 -0.62
C ILE A 63 4.50 -13.94 -0.44
N LEU A 64 3.98 -12.90 0.21
CA LEU A 64 2.58 -12.85 0.60
C LEU A 64 1.68 -12.12 -0.39
N ASP A 65 2.24 -11.68 -1.53
CA ASP A 65 1.43 -11.29 -2.68
C ASP A 65 0.73 -12.51 -3.25
N VAL A 66 -0.54 -12.39 -3.56
CA VAL A 66 -1.32 -13.47 -4.18
C VAL A 66 -1.18 -13.37 -5.69
N LYS A 67 -0.35 -14.23 -6.28
CA LYS A 67 -0.20 -14.32 -7.73
C LYS A 67 -1.01 -15.48 -8.29
N LEU A 68 -1.80 -15.21 -9.33
CA LEU A 68 -2.65 -16.21 -9.95
C LEU A 68 -2.83 -15.99 -11.45
N THR A 69 -3.17 -17.07 -12.14
CA THR A 69 -3.67 -17.01 -13.51
C THR A 69 -5.19 -17.23 -13.50
N LEU A 70 -5.91 -16.30 -14.12
CA LEU A 70 -7.36 -16.31 -14.22
C LEU A 70 -7.80 -16.77 -15.60
N ASN A 71 -8.59 -17.84 -15.68
CA ASN A 71 -9.15 -18.41 -16.91
C ASN A 71 -8.10 -18.69 -18.00
N ASN A 72 -6.84 -18.95 -17.63
CA ASN A 72 -5.70 -19.06 -18.56
C ASN A 72 -5.56 -17.85 -19.51
N ALA A 73 -6.13 -16.70 -19.16
CA ALA A 73 -6.25 -15.53 -20.03
C ALA A 73 -5.72 -14.22 -19.41
N LYS A 74 -5.52 -14.17 -18.10
CA LYS A 74 -5.04 -12.98 -17.37
C LYS A 74 -4.12 -13.38 -16.23
N ILE A 75 -3.08 -12.59 -15.99
CA ILE A 75 -2.22 -12.69 -14.81
C ILE A 75 -2.66 -11.64 -13.80
N ILE A 76 -2.90 -12.05 -12.58
CA ILE A 76 -3.33 -11.18 -11.48
C ILE A 76 -2.31 -11.28 -10.35
N ASN A 77 -1.83 -10.14 -9.87
CA ASN A 77 -1.05 -10.04 -8.64
C ASN A 77 -1.79 -9.14 -7.66
N ILE A 78 -2.11 -9.64 -6.47
CA ILE A 78 -2.79 -8.89 -5.41
C ILE A 78 -1.79 -8.68 -4.28
N GLU A 79 -1.52 -7.44 -3.94
CA GLU A 79 -0.66 -7.02 -2.84
C GLU A 79 -1.50 -6.35 -1.74
N LEU A 80 -1.38 -6.83 -0.50
CA LEU A 80 -1.94 -6.18 0.67
C LEU A 80 -0.84 -5.39 1.38
N GLN A 81 -1.04 -4.07 1.56
CA GLN A 81 -0.05 -3.22 2.18
C GLN A 81 -0.69 -2.34 3.27
N VAL A 82 -0.34 -2.59 4.53
CA VAL A 82 -0.92 -1.90 5.68
C VAL A 82 -0.17 -0.60 6.02
N TYR A 83 1.13 -0.55 5.79
CA TYR A 83 1.96 0.61 6.11
C TYR A 83 2.38 1.36 4.85
N LYS A 84 2.38 2.71 4.95
CA LYS A 84 2.76 3.59 3.84
C LYS A 84 4.21 3.33 3.43
N GLN A 85 4.38 2.91 2.18
CA GLN A 85 5.68 2.75 1.54
C GLN A 85 5.93 3.92 0.59
N THR A 86 7.07 4.59 0.75
CA THR A 86 7.42 5.78 -0.04
C THR A 86 7.51 5.49 -1.54
N TYR A 87 7.92 4.27 -1.91
CA TYR A 87 8.16 3.85 -3.29
C TYR A 87 7.16 2.79 -3.78
N TRP A 88 5.94 2.82 -3.26
CA TRP A 88 4.93 1.83 -3.66
C TRP A 88 4.59 1.92 -5.16
N VAL A 89 4.59 3.12 -5.74
CA VAL A 89 4.32 3.32 -7.17
C VAL A 89 5.35 2.61 -8.02
N GLU A 90 6.64 2.84 -7.77
CA GLU A 90 7.75 2.21 -8.48
C GLU A 90 7.76 0.70 -8.27
N ARG A 91 7.46 0.26 -7.05
CA ARG A 91 7.36 -1.16 -6.71
C ARG A 91 6.22 -1.84 -7.45
N SER A 92 5.03 -1.25 -7.50
CA SER A 92 3.88 -1.79 -8.21
C SER A 92 4.14 -1.93 -9.71
N LEU A 93 4.81 -0.94 -10.33
CA LEU A 93 5.25 -1.01 -11.72
C LEU A 93 6.27 -2.12 -11.96
N LEU A 94 7.25 -2.27 -11.06
CA LEU A 94 8.26 -3.32 -11.15
C LEU A 94 7.62 -4.71 -11.03
N TYR A 95 6.71 -4.90 -10.11
CA TYR A 95 6.03 -6.20 -9.90
C TYR A 95 5.09 -6.51 -11.05
N TRP A 96 4.37 -5.51 -11.57
CA TRP A 96 3.61 -5.68 -12.79
C TRP A 96 4.52 -6.10 -13.95
N ALA A 97 5.65 -5.41 -14.18
CA ALA A 97 6.58 -5.74 -15.26
C ALA A 97 7.14 -7.16 -15.16
N ARG A 98 7.51 -7.59 -13.94
CA ARG A 98 7.98 -8.97 -13.69
C ARG A 98 6.90 -10.01 -13.94
N ALA A 99 5.64 -9.71 -13.61
CA ALA A 99 4.53 -10.62 -13.88
C ALA A 99 4.18 -10.63 -15.38
N PHE A 100 4.32 -9.49 -16.06
CA PHE A 100 4.06 -9.36 -17.49
C PHE A 100 5.14 -10.08 -18.34
N ASP A 101 6.39 -10.09 -17.89
CA ASP A 101 7.50 -10.82 -18.53
C ASP A 101 7.35 -12.34 -18.31
N SER A 102 6.32 -12.90 -18.94
CA SER A 102 5.92 -14.30 -18.79
C SER A 102 6.29 -15.19 -19.98
N LEU A 103 6.87 -14.61 -21.04
CA LEU A 103 7.24 -15.36 -22.25
C LEU A 103 8.40 -16.32 -22.02
N LYS A 104 8.26 -17.53 -22.53
CA LYS A 104 9.34 -18.51 -22.58
C LYS A 104 10.09 -18.39 -23.92
N SER A 105 11.31 -18.92 -23.94
CA SER A 105 12.10 -18.96 -25.17
C SER A 105 11.32 -19.60 -26.33
N GLY A 106 11.25 -18.91 -27.46
CA GLY A 106 10.53 -19.36 -28.66
C GLY A 106 9.04 -19.04 -28.71
N GLN A 107 8.49 -18.34 -27.70
CA GLN A 107 7.11 -17.88 -27.72
C GLN A 107 6.99 -16.50 -28.42
N ASP A 108 5.85 -16.29 -29.07
CA ASP A 108 5.50 -15.05 -29.77
C ASP A 108 4.93 -14.01 -28.82
N TYR A 109 5.12 -12.71 -29.10
CA TYR A 109 4.59 -11.61 -28.29
C TYR A 109 3.05 -11.59 -28.17
N SER A 110 2.33 -12.19 -29.14
CA SER A 110 0.88 -12.34 -29.06
C SER A 110 0.41 -13.18 -27.88
N MET A 111 1.29 -14.03 -27.33
CA MET A 111 1.02 -14.87 -26.18
C MET A 111 1.10 -14.12 -24.83
N LEU A 112 1.56 -12.87 -24.83
CA LEU A 112 1.54 -12.06 -23.59
C LEU A 112 0.11 -11.86 -23.11
N LEU A 113 -0.13 -12.20 -21.86
CA LEU A 113 -1.44 -12.06 -21.24
C LEU A 113 -1.61 -10.67 -20.63
N PRO A 114 -2.85 -10.11 -20.62
CA PRO A 114 -3.19 -8.97 -19.79
C PRO A 114 -2.81 -9.22 -18.33
N THR A 115 -2.05 -8.29 -17.76
CA THR A 115 -1.50 -8.42 -16.41
C THR A 115 -2.04 -7.31 -15.53
N TYR A 116 -2.62 -7.70 -14.41
CA TYR A 116 -3.21 -6.80 -13.42
C TYR A 116 -2.37 -6.84 -12.13
N HIS A 117 -1.97 -5.68 -11.66
CA HIS A 117 -1.43 -5.53 -10.32
C HIS A 117 -2.46 -4.79 -9.46
N ILE A 118 -2.88 -5.39 -8.36
CA ILE A 118 -3.96 -4.86 -7.52
C ILE A 118 -3.39 -4.62 -6.12
N GLY A 119 -3.26 -3.35 -5.74
CA GLY A 119 -2.88 -2.95 -4.38
C GLY A 119 -4.12 -2.76 -3.50
N ILE A 120 -4.16 -3.44 -2.35
CA ILE A 120 -5.11 -3.17 -1.27
C ILE A 120 -4.32 -2.44 -0.19
N LEU A 121 -4.52 -1.11 -0.09
CA LEU A 121 -3.69 -0.23 0.70
C LEU A 121 -4.46 0.33 1.91
N ASP A 122 -3.86 0.30 3.10
CA ASP A 122 -4.41 0.98 4.28
C ASP A 122 -3.73 2.35 4.49
N PHE A 123 -3.41 3.01 3.38
CA PHE A 123 -2.93 4.39 3.34
C PHE A 123 -3.31 5.05 2.00
N THR A 124 -3.43 6.37 2.01
CA THR A 124 -3.70 7.13 0.77
C THR A 124 -2.42 7.25 -0.06
N LEU A 125 -2.48 6.76 -1.31
CA LEU A 125 -1.34 6.76 -2.22
C LEU A 125 -1.00 8.18 -2.71
N PHE A 126 -2.03 8.91 -3.16
CA PHE A 126 -1.90 10.29 -3.63
C PHE A 126 -2.80 11.20 -2.79
N GLU A 127 -2.20 12.01 -1.92
CA GLU A 127 -2.92 12.88 -0.98
C GLU A 127 -3.73 13.97 -1.69
N ASP A 128 -3.27 14.42 -2.86
CA ASP A 128 -3.95 15.40 -3.72
C ASP A 128 -5.02 14.77 -4.63
N HIS A 129 -5.08 13.44 -4.70
CA HIS A 129 -6.02 12.71 -5.54
C HIS A 129 -6.55 11.43 -4.87
N PRO A 130 -7.18 11.52 -3.67
CA PRO A 130 -7.67 10.37 -2.94
C PRO A 130 -8.84 9.71 -3.68
N LYS A 131 -8.77 8.40 -3.89
CA LYS A 131 -9.86 7.60 -4.48
C LYS A 131 -10.01 6.28 -3.73
N PHE A 132 -11.25 5.88 -3.45
CA PHE A 132 -11.55 4.60 -2.83
C PHE A 132 -11.12 3.42 -3.73
N MET A 133 -11.42 3.49 -5.02
CA MET A 133 -10.93 2.56 -6.03
C MET A 133 -10.40 3.36 -7.21
N ALA A 134 -9.15 3.14 -7.58
CA ALA A 134 -8.50 3.75 -8.73
C ALA A 134 -8.04 2.69 -9.72
N GLN A 135 -8.06 3.03 -11.01
CA GLN A 135 -7.53 2.20 -12.09
C GLN A 135 -6.60 3.03 -12.96
N TYR A 136 -5.42 2.51 -13.21
CA TYR A 136 -4.38 3.14 -14.02
C TYR A 136 -4.09 2.27 -15.23
N LEU A 137 -4.08 2.91 -16.41
CA LEU A 137 -3.87 2.29 -17.71
C LEU A 137 -2.83 3.09 -18.50
N ILE A 138 -2.23 2.49 -19.53
CA ILE A 138 -1.40 3.23 -20.49
C ILE A 138 -2.32 3.86 -21.54
N MET A 139 -2.27 5.19 -21.62
CA MET A 139 -3.12 5.98 -22.51
C MET A 139 -2.31 7.05 -23.23
N ASP A 140 -2.77 7.45 -24.40
CA ASP A 140 -2.29 8.66 -25.08
C ASP A 140 -2.49 9.90 -24.17
N ALA A 141 -1.50 10.79 -24.15
CA ALA A 141 -1.50 11.92 -23.25
C ALA A 141 -2.54 12.98 -23.66
N GLU A 142 -2.86 13.10 -24.93
CA GLU A 142 -3.74 14.14 -25.47
C GLU A 142 -5.20 13.70 -25.48
N ASP A 143 -5.54 12.61 -26.20
CA ASP A 143 -6.92 12.19 -26.44
C ASP A 143 -7.38 11.05 -25.53
N LYS A 144 -6.48 10.52 -24.67
CA LYS A 144 -6.76 9.43 -23.74
C LYS A 144 -7.09 8.09 -24.43
N PHE A 145 -6.68 7.91 -25.69
CA PHE A 145 -6.81 6.63 -26.36
C PHE A 145 -5.96 5.57 -25.67
N GLN A 146 -6.55 4.44 -25.35
CA GLN A 146 -5.85 3.37 -24.65
C GLN A 146 -4.83 2.69 -25.58
N TYR A 147 -3.54 2.78 -25.24
CA TYR A 147 -2.46 2.19 -26.01
C TYR A 147 -2.48 0.67 -26.00
N SER A 148 -2.78 0.07 -24.84
CA SER A 148 -2.82 -1.39 -24.66
C SER A 148 -3.75 -1.77 -23.51
N ASP A 149 -4.43 -2.90 -23.65
CA ASP A 149 -5.20 -3.55 -22.60
C ASP A 149 -4.36 -4.48 -21.71
N LYS A 150 -3.07 -4.63 -22.03
CA LYS A 150 -2.16 -5.55 -21.35
C LYS A 150 -1.71 -5.06 -19.98
N LEU A 151 -1.75 -3.75 -19.69
CA LEU A 151 -1.38 -3.17 -18.40
C LEU A 151 -2.62 -2.64 -17.67
N CYS A 152 -2.79 -3.10 -16.44
CA CYS A 152 -3.75 -2.52 -15.50
C CYS A 152 -3.17 -2.53 -14.08
N ILE A 153 -3.12 -1.36 -13.43
CA ILE A 153 -2.84 -1.26 -12.00
C ILE A 153 -4.12 -0.76 -11.33
N LYS A 154 -4.64 -1.51 -10.37
CA LYS A 154 -5.79 -1.11 -9.54
C LYS A 154 -5.33 -0.85 -8.11
N VAL A 155 -5.94 0.14 -7.47
CA VAL A 155 -5.64 0.49 -6.07
C VAL A 155 -6.96 0.64 -5.32
N LEU A 156 -7.15 -0.20 -4.30
CA LEU A 156 -8.21 -0.05 -3.31
C LEU A 156 -7.62 0.62 -2.06
N ASP A 157 -8.00 1.87 -1.82
CA ASP A 157 -7.58 2.65 -0.65
C ASP A 157 -8.61 2.47 0.49
N LEU A 158 -8.24 1.67 1.49
CA LEU A 158 -9.10 1.35 2.63
C LEU A 158 -9.36 2.58 3.53
N THR A 159 -8.51 3.62 3.48
CA THR A 159 -8.72 4.85 4.25
C THR A 159 -9.90 5.65 3.75
N GLN A 160 -10.27 5.47 2.48
CA GLN A 160 -11.39 6.15 1.83
C GLN A 160 -12.75 5.46 2.03
N LEU A 161 -12.80 4.36 2.81
CA LEU A 161 -14.02 3.56 3.01
C LEU A 161 -15.20 4.39 3.51
N ASP A 162 -14.99 5.24 4.53
CA ASP A 162 -16.08 6.02 5.12
C ASP A 162 -16.59 7.13 4.19
N ALA A 163 -15.71 7.69 3.37
CA ALA A 163 -16.10 8.63 2.31
C ALA A 163 -16.87 7.90 1.20
N ALA A 164 -16.43 6.69 0.83
CA ALA A 164 -17.08 5.87 -0.19
C ALA A 164 -18.48 5.42 0.23
N ARG A 165 -18.70 5.07 1.50
CA ARG A 165 -20.04 4.70 2.04
C ARG A 165 -21.10 5.80 1.85
N LYS A 166 -20.69 7.06 1.77
CA LYS A 166 -21.58 8.21 1.57
C LYS A 166 -21.94 8.44 0.10
N GLN A 167 -21.25 7.78 -0.83
CA GLN A 167 -21.49 7.93 -2.27
C GLN A 167 -22.59 6.97 -2.75
N LYS A 168 -23.47 7.46 -3.66
CA LYS A 168 -24.64 6.68 -4.12
C LYS A 168 -24.31 5.51 -5.04
N ASN A 169 -23.20 5.59 -5.80
CA ASN A 169 -22.89 4.67 -6.91
C ASN A 169 -21.67 3.79 -6.66
N VAL A 170 -21.30 3.55 -5.40
CA VAL A 170 -20.17 2.67 -5.08
C VAL A 170 -20.62 1.22 -5.07
N ASN A 171 -19.78 0.35 -5.59
CA ASN A 171 -20.02 -1.09 -5.57
C ASN A 171 -20.14 -1.60 -4.13
N LYS A 172 -21.31 -2.13 -3.77
CA LYS A 172 -21.61 -2.61 -2.41
C LYS A 172 -20.73 -3.79 -2.00
N LYS A 173 -20.40 -4.69 -2.95
CA LYS A 173 -19.48 -5.81 -2.69
C LYS A 173 -18.10 -5.31 -2.35
N LEU A 174 -17.61 -4.27 -3.04
CA LEU A 174 -16.31 -3.64 -2.76
C LEU A 174 -16.29 -2.96 -1.38
N LEU A 175 -17.37 -2.25 -1.00
CA LEU A 175 -17.52 -1.70 0.34
C LEU A 175 -17.50 -2.79 1.42
N LYS A 176 -18.14 -3.91 1.14
CA LYS A 176 -18.17 -5.08 2.03
C LYS A 176 -16.76 -5.64 2.24
N TRP A 177 -16.03 -5.90 1.15
CA TRP A 177 -14.64 -6.36 1.21
C TRP A 177 -13.72 -5.40 1.95
N ALA A 178 -13.82 -4.10 1.66
CA ALA A 178 -13.04 -3.09 2.38
C ALA A 178 -13.36 -3.07 3.88
N SER A 179 -14.63 -3.29 4.26
CA SER A 179 -15.02 -3.41 5.68
C SER A 179 -14.44 -4.67 6.32
N ILE A 180 -14.41 -5.79 5.60
CA ILE A 180 -13.80 -7.06 6.03
C ILE A 180 -12.30 -6.88 6.27
N PHE A 181 -11.60 -6.21 5.36
CA PHE A 181 -10.18 -5.90 5.54
C PHE A 181 -9.93 -5.04 6.77
N LYS A 182 -10.85 -4.14 7.13
CA LYS A 182 -10.73 -3.25 8.28
C LYS A 182 -11.27 -3.83 9.60
N ALA A 183 -11.88 -5.02 9.59
CA ALA A 183 -12.39 -5.65 10.81
C ALA A 183 -11.24 -5.99 11.77
N GLU A 184 -11.33 -5.49 12.99
CA GLU A 184 -10.30 -5.67 14.04
C GLU A 184 -10.62 -6.80 15.01
N THR A 185 -11.88 -7.23 15.04
CA THR A 185 -12.35 -8.31 15.92
C THR A 185 -13.08 -9.40 15.14
N LEU A 186 -13.09 -10.61 15.72
CA LEU A 186 -13.84 -11.71 15.16
C LEU A 186 -15.35 -11.41 15.17
N GLU A 187 -15.83 -10.77 16.21
CA GLU A 187 -17.23 -10.38 16.37
C GLU A 187 -17.68 -9.41 15.26
N GLU A 188 -16.86 -8.43 14.93
CA GLU A 188 -17.11 -7.53 13.78
C GLU A 188 -17.14 -8.28 12.46
N LEU A 189 -16.17 -9.18 12.26
CA LEU A 189 -16.10 -9.97 11.05
C LEU A 189 -17.32 -10.88 10.87
N GLU A 190 -17.79 -11.52 11.96
CA GLU A 190 -19.02 -12.33 11.98
C GLU A 190 -20.26 -11.50 11.64
N GLN A 191 -20.37 -10.30 12.19
CA GLN A 191 -21.47 -9.38 11.85
C GLN A 191 -21.44 -8.96 10.38
N LEU A 192 -20.24 -8.66 9.84
CA LEU A 192 -20.08 -8.36 8.44
C LEU A 192 -20.40 -9.57 7.54
N ALA A 193 -20.05 -10.77 7.94
CA ALA A 193 -20.27 -11.99 7.15
C ALA A 193 -21.75 -12.45 7.13
N ASN A 194 -22.52 -12.08 8.15
CA ASN A 194 -23.87 -12.57 8.36
C ASN A 194 -24.79 -12.36 7.14
N GLY A 195 -25.46 -13.43 6.70
CA GLY A 195 -26.40 -13.44 5.59
C GLY A 195 -25.75 -13.57 4.20
N GLU A 196 -24.43 -13.75 4.11
CA GLU A 196 -23.72 -14.00 2.84
C GLU A 196 -22.82 -15.23 2.97
N GLU A 197 -23.20 -16.32 2.32
CA GLU A 197 -22.57 -17.64 2.46
C GLU A 197 -21.04 -17.64 2.24
N VAL A 198 -20.55 -16.89 1.25
CA VAL A 198 -19.10 -16.81 0.94
C VAL A 198 -18.32 -16.20 2.10
N PHE A 199 -18.85 -15.17 2.75
CA PHE A 199 -18.17 -14.53 3.89
C PHE A 199 -18.31 -15.38 5.16
N GLU A 200 -19.42 -16.08 5.35
CA GLU A 200 -19.56 -17.04 6.45
C GLU A 200 -18.56 -18.19 6.30
N LYS A 201 -18.35 -18.72 5.09
CA LYS A 201 -17.31 -19.71 4.79
C LYS A 201 -15.92 -19.16 5.04
N MET A 202 -15.67 -17.88 4.71
CA MET A 202 -14.41 -17.20 5.01
C MET A 202 -14.14 -17.17 6.52
N VAL A 203 -15.12 -16.76 7.33
CA VAL A 203 -15.01 -16.73 8.79
C VAL A 203 -14.71 -18.13 9.35
N VAL A 204 -15.41 -19.15 8.86
CA VAL A 204 -15.16 -20.55 9.26
C VAL A 204 -13.72 -20.97 8.91
N THR A 205 -13.25 -20.60 7.73
CA THR A 205 -11.86 -20.88 7.29
C THR A 205 -10.86 -20.17 8.20
N MET A 206 -11.06 -18.88 8.51
CA MET A 206 -10.19 -18.11 9.40
C MET A 206 -10.15 -18.70 10.83
N LYS A 207 -11.30 -19.12 11.36
CA LYS A 207 -11.35 -19.79 12.68
C LYS A 207 -10.50 -21.05 12.70
N LYS A 208 -10.67 -21.93 11.69
CA LYS A 208 -9.88 -23.16 11.57
C LYS A 208 -8.38 -22.88 11.46
N LEU A 209 -7.98 -21.89 10.65
CA LEU A 209 -6.58 -21.48 10.52
C LEU A 209 -6.04 -20.92 11.84
N SER A 210 -6.85 -20.16 12.58
CA SER A 210 -6.47 -19.60 13.88
C SER A 210 -6.37 -20.65 15.01
N GLU A 211 -6.89 -21.86 14.83
CA GLU A 211 -6.72 -22.99 15.75
C GLU A 211 -5.34 -23.62 15.62
N ASP A 212 -4.71 -23.53 14.44
CA ASP A 212 -3.35 -24.06 14.19
C ASP A 212 -2.30 -23.13 14.79
N GLU A 213 -1.52 -23.67 15.76
CA GLU A 213 -0.51 -22.90 16.49
C GLU A 213 0.62 -22.41 15.56
N LYS A 214 1.01 -23.23 14.57
CA LYS A 214 2.07 -22.85 13.63
C LYS A 214 1.62 -21.70 12.72
N ILE A 215 0.36 -21.72 12.24
CA ILE A 215 -0.20 -20.63 11.46
C ILE A 215 -0.26 -19.35 12.29
N ARG A 216 -0.67 -19.44 13.56
CA ARG A 216 -0.67 -18.29 14.48
C ARG A 216 0.72 -17.70 14.67
N MET A 217 1.74 -18.55 14.86
CA MET A 217 3.12 -18.09 14.97
C MET A 217 3.58 -17.32 13.72
N GLN A 218 3.18 -17.77 12.52
CA GLN A 218 3.49 -17.03 11.28
C GLN A 218 2.77 -15.68 11.21
N CYS A 219 1.49 -15.63 11.59
CA CYS A 219 0.76 -14.36 11.67
C CYS A 219 1.41 -13.38 12.67
N GLU A 220 1.86 -13.89 13.83
CA GLU A 220 2.54 -13.08 14.83
C GLU A 220 3.91 -12.58 14.32
N ALA A 221 4.69 -13.44 13.70
CA ALA A 221 5.98 -13.07 13.12
C ALA A 221 5.84 -11.96 12.05
N ARG A 222 4.77 -12.00 11.24
CA ARG A 222 4.48 -10.92 10.28
C ARG A 222 4.14 -9.61 10.96
N GLU A 223 3.29 -9.61 11.98
CA GLU A 223 3.01 -8.39 12.74
C GLU A 223 4.25 -7.82 13.44
N ASP A 224 5.12 -8.68 13.97
CA ASP A 224 6.37 -8.24 14.59
C ASP A 224 7.33 -7.65 13.57
N TYR A 225 7.45 -8.24 12.39
CA TYR A 225 8.22 -7.68 11.28
C TYR A 225 7.69 -6.29 10.88
N GLU A 226 6.39 -6.15 10.72
CA GLU A 226 5.74 -4.87 10.40
C GLU A 226 5.98 -3.82 11.49
N ARG A 227 5.92 -4.20 12.78
CA ARG A 227 6.24 -3.30 13.90
C ARG A 227 7.70 -2.84 13.86
N CYS A 228 8.63 -3.74 13.53
CA CYS A 228 10.04 -3.39 13.37
C CYS A 228 10.22 -2.35 12.27
N LEU A 229 9.64 -2.59 11.07
CA LEU A 229 9.70 -1.64 9.96
C LEU A 229 9.12 -0.27 10.32
N LEU A 230 7.96 -0.25 10.98
CA LEU A 230 7.34 1.01 11.43
C LEU A 230 8.20 1.73 12.47
N SER A 231 8.83 0.99 13.38
CA SER A 231 9.73 1.55 14.40
C SER A 231 10.96 2.19 13.76
N GLU A 232 11.59 1.51 12.80
CA GLU A 232 12.74 2.03 12.05
C GLU A 232 12.38 3.27 11.23
N PHE A 233 11.23 3.23 10.54
CA PHE A 233 10.73 4.40 9.81
C PHE A 233 10.52 5.61 10.71
N ASN A 234 9.86 5.41 11.86
CA ASN A 234 9.60 6.48 12.82
C ASN A 234 10.88 7.00 13.47
N ALA A 235 11.88 6.14 13.68
CA ALA A 235 13.19 6.54 14.19
C ALA A 235 13.92 7.41 13.16
N GLY A 236 13.98 6.98 11.90
CA GLY A 236 14.60 7.76 10.83
C GLY A 236 13.91 9.11 10.58
N LYS A 237 12.56 9.15 10.68
CA LYS A 237 11.80 10.40 10.58
C LYS A 237 12.19 11.38 11.68
N ARG A 238 12.24 10.94 12.95
CA ARG A 238 12.63 11.79 14.09
C ARG A 238 14.06 12.31 13.94
N GLU A 239 15.00 11.45 13.54
CA GLU A 239 16.38 11.85 13.29
C GLU A 239 16.47 12.89 12.16
N GLY A 240 15.73 12.69 11.07
CA GLY A 240 15.64 13.64 9.95
C GLY A 240 15.08 15.00 10.38
N GLU A 241 14.03 15.01 11.20
CA GLU A 241 13.43 16.23 11.76
C GLU A 241 14.44 16.98 12.66
N GLU A 242 15.15 16.28 13.55
CA GLU A 242 16.16 16.88 14.42
C GLU A 242 17.34 17.48 13.64
N ILE A 243 17.81 16.75 12.61
CA ILE A 243 18.88 17.27 11.73
C ILE A 243 18.37 18.49 10.94
N GLY A 244 17.12 18.46 10.47
CA GLY A 244 16.48 19.56 9.74
C GLY A 244 16.37 20.81 10.61
N GLU A 245 15.91 20.67 11.86
CA GLU A 245 15.80 21.75 12.83
C GLU A 245 17.15 22.40 13.13
N LYS A 246 18.17 21.59 13.46
CA LYS A 246 19.54 22.08 13.72
C LYS A 246 20.14 22.84 12.51
N ARG A 247 19.89 22.34 11.29
CA ARG A 247 20.31 23.01 10.06
C ARG A 247 19.55 24.33 9.83
N GLY A 248 18.24 24.33 10.08
CA GLY A 248 17.38 25.51 9.98
C GLY A 248 17.81 26.59 10.96
N GLU A 249 18.02 26.23 12.23
CA GLU A 249 18.50 27.14 13.26
C GLU A 249 19.87 27.77 12.90
N LYS A 250 20.82 26.93 12.44
CA LYS A 250 22.13 27.43 12.00
C LYS A 250 22.05 28.40 10.83
N ARG A 251 21.20 28.07 9.82
CA ARG A 251 20.98 28.95 8.66
C ARG A 251 20.31 30.26 9.07
N GLY A 252 19.27 30.18 9.90
CA GLY A 252 18.56 31.35 10.42
C GLY A 252 19.48 32.27 11.21
N ARG A 253 20.34 31.69 12.05
CA ARG A 253 21.35 32.48 12.83
C ARG A 253 22.37 33.18 11.93
N ILE A 254 22.80 32.52 10.85
CA ILE A 254 23.73 33.14 9.87
C ILE A 254 23.03 34.26 9.10
N ALA A 255 21.83 33.99 8.59
CA ALA A 255 21.04 34.97 7.84
C ALA A 255 20.71 36.21 8.73
N GLY A 256 20.20 35.98 9.94
CA GLY A 256 19.87 37.07 10.86
C GLY A 256 21.10 37.93 11.25
N LYS A 257 22.30 37.30 11.41
CA LYS A 257 23.54 38.09 11.61
C LYS A 257 23.91 38.93 10.39
N ALA A 258 23.74 38.38 9.18
CA ALA A 258 24.01 39.11 7.93
C ALA A 258 23.04 40.28 7.75
N GLU A 259 21.75 40.09 8.00
CA GLU A 259 20.74 41.13 7.96
C GLU A 259 21.01 42.25 8.99
N ALA A 260 21.26 41.89 10.26
CA ALA A 260 21.58 42.85 11.28
C ALA A 260 22.85 43.66 10.96
N LEU A 261 23.84 42.99 10.36
CA LEU A 261 25.06 43.67 9.92
C LEU A 261 24.80 44.67 8.77
N THR A 262 23.98 44.24 7.79
CA THR A 262 23.58 45.10 6.68
C THR A 262 22.79 46.32 7.18
N GLU A 263 21.86 46.11 8.11
CA GLU A 263 21.10 47.20 8.73
C GLU A 263 22.00 48.17 9.50
N LEU A 264 22.99 47.64 10.25
CA LEU A 264 23.98 48.45 10.97
C LEU A 264 24.82 49.29 10.01
N ILE A 265 25.29 48.72 8.90
CA ILE A 265 26.05 49.44 7.86
C ILE A 265 25.18 50.56 7.26
N ASN A 266 23.92 50.28 6.87
CA ASN A 266 23.03 51.27 6.32
C ASN A 266 22.76 52.42 7.30
N ASN A 267 22.50 52.14 8.57
CA ASN A 267 22.32 53.13 9.61
C ASN A 267 23.53 54.03 9.79
N LEU A 268 24.76 53.47 9.74
CA LEU A 268 26.01 54.28 9.82
C LEU A 268 26.17 55.14 8.58
N MET A 269 25.89 54.65 7.40
CA MET A 269 25.94 55.45 6.17
C MET A 269 24.98 56.62 6.22
N GLU A 270 23.75 56.41 6.68
CA GLU A 270 22.74 57.48 6.79
C GLU A 270 23.04 58.50 7.87
N THR A 271 23.44 58.08 9.08
CA THR A 271 23.64 58.95 10.23
C THR A 271 24.95 59.75 10.17
N GLN A 272 26.00 59.18 9.58
CA GLN A 272 27.33 59.77 9.49
C GLN A 272 27.65 60.36 8.12
N HIS A 273 26.72 60.19 7.13
CA HIS A 273 26.94 60.59 5.73
C HIS A 273 28.24 60.08 5.11
N ILE A 274 28.57 58.79 5.40
CA ILE A 274 29.78 58.09 4.95
C ILE A 274 29.46 57.00 3.93
N SER A 275 30.48 56.59 3.19
CA SER A 275 30.37 55.48 2.24
C SER A 275 30.28 54.10 2.94
N GLU A 276 29.82 53.09 2.22
CA GLU A 276 29.74 51.70 2.72
C GLU A 276 31.12 51.17 3.13
N GLU A 277 32.17 51.52 2.37
CA GLU A 277 33.55 51.13 2.68
C GLU A 277 34.03 51.75 3.99
N GLU A 278 33.71 53.01 4.24
CA GLU A 278 34.05 53.69 5.49
C GLU A 278 33.26 53.12 6.66
N ALA A 279 31.95 52.82 6.47
CA ALA A 279 31.14 52.17 7.49
C ALA A 279 31.68 50.76 7.85
N LYS A 280 32.05 49.95 6.86
CA LYS A 280 32.66 48.63 7.07
C LYS A 280 34.00 48.76 7.81
N LYS A 281 34.85 49.72 7.47
CA LYS A 281 36.12 49.96 8.12
C LYS A 281 35.94 50.38 9.59
N MET A 282 34.89 51.16 9.91
CA MET A 282 34.54 51.53 11.28
C MET A 282 34.06 50.31 12.09
N LEU A 283 33.39 49.37 11.49
CA LEU A 283 32.96 48.12 12.09
C LEU A 283 34.05 47.03 12.14
N LYS A 284 35.25 47.35 11.61
CA LYS A 284 36.40 46.42 11.51
C LYS A 284 36.07 45.15 10.74
N LEU A 285 35.32 45.27 9.64
CA LEU A 285 34.89 44.21 8.73
C LEU A 285 35.80 44.15 7.51
#